data_919b0aa01d05f5f6edcebd26af3da009
#
_entry.id   919b0aa01d05f5f6edcebd26af3da009
#
_cell.length_a   1.000
_cell.length_b   1.000
_cell.length_c   1.000
_cell.angle_alpha   90.00
_cell.angle_beta   90.00
_cell.angle_gamma   90.00
#
_symmetry.space_group_name_H-M   'P 1'
#
loop_
_entity.id
_entity.type
_entity.pdbx_description
1 polymer ?
#
loop_
_entity_poly.entity_id
_entity_poly.type
_entity_poly.pdbx_seq_one_letter_code
_entity_poly.pdbx_strand_id
1 'polypeptide(L)'
;MTAPATATAIREATDEDWAWRMLLQGCDHLRLLLSRRDGSEAAWEAAPGPTGHTGFDTLLAALAAHEFQAAGREPPRSIRSRTPWVPKHPFLDQAEIIEQTPDYLARLNVFVPNRDLTTA
;
A
#
# COMPACT_ATOMS: atom_id res chain seq x y z
N MET A 1 -3.49 12.93 -4.78
CA MET A 1 -3.66 11.71 -5.59
C MET A 1 -4.91 10.98 -5.16
N THR A 2 -5.56 10.30 -6.08
CA THR A 2 -6.67 9.39 -5.79
C THR A 2 -6.15 7.94 -5.78
N ALA A 3 -6.99 6.99 -5.36
CA ALA A 3 -6.61 5.56 -5.44
C ALA A 3 -6.33 5.14 -6.88
N PRO A 4 -7.19 5.42 -7.88
CA PRO A 4 -6.89 5.09 -9.27
C PRO A 4 -5.64 5.79 -9.81
N ALA A 5 -5.42 7.06 -9.47
CA ALA A 5 -4.24 7.80 -9.92
C ALA A 5 -2.95 7.20 -9.33
N THR A 6 -2.98 6.74 -8.09
CA THR A 6 -1.85 6.07 -7.45
C THR A 6 -1.54 4.75 -8.16
N ALA A 7 -2.57 3.94 -8.45
CA ALA A 7 -2.38 2.69 -9.18
C ALA A 7 -1.80 2.92 -10.57
N THR A 8 -2.26 3.95 -11.27
CA THR A 8 -1.74 4.34 -12.58
C THR A 8 -0.27 4.76 -12.49
N ALA A 9 0.09 5.56 -11.48
CA ALA A 9 1.47 5.99 -11.28
C ALA A 9 2.40 4.81 -11.01
N ILE A 10 1.95 3.81 -10.24
CA ILE A 10 2.71 2.59 -10.00
C ILE A 10 2.88 1.82 -11.31
N ARG A 11 1.81 1.65 -12.07
CA ARG A 11 1.84 0.91 -13.35
C ARG A 11 2.78 1.55 -14.37
N GLU A 12 2.83 2.88 -14.41
CA GLU A 12 3.65 3.64 -15.35
C GLU A 12 5.08 3.87 -14.86
N ALA A 13 5.42 3.42 -13.66
CA ALA A 13 6.76 3.58 -13.11
C ALA A 13 7.78 2.82 -13.95
N THR A 14 8.93 3.45 -14.18
CA THR A 14 10.01 2.89 -15.01
C THR A 14 10.80 1.80 -14.31
N ASP A 15 10.80 1.80 -12.98
CA ASP A 15 11.46 0.79 -12.16
C ASP A 15 10.71 0.59 -10.83
N GLU A 16 11.11 -0.45 -10.09
CA GLU A 16 10.47 -0.82 -8.84
C GLU A 16 10.64 0.25 -7.75
N ASP A 17 11.80 0.89 -7.69
CA ASP A 17 12.04 1.96 -6.71
C ASP A 17 11.08 3.13 -6.92
N TRP A 18 10.83 3.49 -8.16
CA TRP A 18 9.87 4.54 -8.50
C TRP A 18 8.44 4.13 -8.17
N ALA A 19 8.09 2.87 -8.42
CA ALA A 19 6.79 2.33 -8.04
C ALA A 19 6.56 2.43 -6.52
N TRP A 20 7.57 2.08 -5.72
CA TRP A 20 7.52 2.24 -4.26
C TRP A 20 7.30 3.68 -3.84
N ARG A 21 7.99 4.62 -4.46
CA ARG A 21 7.81 6.05 -4.16
C ARG A 21 6.39 6.51 -4.44
N MET A 22 5.82 6.08 -5.55
CA MET A 22 4.44 6.43 -5.91
C MET A 22 3.43 5.83 -4.94
N LEU A 23 3.64 4.59 -4.53
CA LEU A 23 2.83 3.93 -3.52
C LEU A 23 2.82 4.71 -2.20
N LEU A 24 3.99 4.99 -1.66
CA LEU A 24 4.13 5.68 -0.37
C LEU A 24 3.62 7.12 -0.45
N GLN A 25 3.86 7.81 -1.55
CA GLN A 25 3.34 9.17 -1.77
C GLN A 25 1.81 9.19 -1.79
N GLY A 26 1.19 8.21 -2.46
CA GLY A 26 -0.27 8.06 -2.46
C GLY A 26 -0.82 7.82 -1.07
N CYS A 27 -0.19 6.94 -0.29
CA CYS A 27 -0.60 6.64 1.08
C CYS A 27 -0.45 7.85 2.02
N ASP A 28 0.63 8.61 1.88
CA ASP A 28 0.83 9.85 2.64
C ASP A 28 -0.27 10.87 2.31
N HIS A 29 -0.64 10.98 1.04
CA HIS A 29 -1.71 11.87 0.62
C HIS A 29 -3.06 11.43 1.20
N LEU A 30 -3.35 10.12 1.17
CA LEU A 30 -4.57 9.59 1.80
C LEU A 30 -4.61 9.93 3.29
N ARG A 31 -3.50 9.75 4.00
CA ARG A 31 -3.40 10.09 5.42
C ARG A 31 -3.71 11.56 5.67
N LEU A 32 -3.19 12.44 4.81
CA LEU A 32 -3.49 13.87 4.89
C LEU A 32 -4.99 14.14 4.66
N LEU A 33 -5.59 13.53 3.64
CA LEU A 33 -7.00 13.71 3.34
C LEU A 33 -7.90 13.24 4.49
N LEU A 34 -7.57 12.09 5.09
CA LEU A 34 -8.30 11.57 6.25
C LEU A 34 -8.20 12.50 7.46
N SER A 35 -7.05 13.15 7.65
CA SER A 35 -6.85 14.09 8.76
C SER A 35 -7.69 15.35 8.66
N ARG A 36 -8.12 15.72 7.46
CA ARG A 36 -8.96 16.91 7.22
C ARG A 36 -10.41 16.75 7.69
N ARG A 37 -10.91 15.52 7.75
CA ARG A 37 -12.28 15.18 8.16
C ARG A 37 -13.37 15.97 7.41
N ASP A 38 -13.14 16.23 6.13
CA ASP A 38 -14.05 17.02 5.28
C ASP A 38 -14.63 16.22 4.11
N GLY A 39 -14.42 14.90 4.08
CA GLY A 39 -14.89 14.01 3.02
C GLY A 39 -14.00 13.97 1.78
N SER A 40 -12.87 14.68 1.79
CA SER A 40 -11.95 14.69 0.65
C SER A 40 -11.31 13.34 0.37
N GLU A 41 -11.33 12.39 1.33
CA GLU A 41 -10.85 11.03 1.17
C GLU A 41 -11.79 10.14 0.32
N ALA A 42 -12.95 10.63 -0.06
CA ALA A 42 -13.93 9.84 -0.83
C ALA A 42 -13.36 9.27 -2.12
N ALA A 43 -12.40 9.95 -2.75
CA ALA A 43 -11.72 9.46 -3.95
C ALA A 43 -10.89 8.19 -3.71
N TRP A 44 -10.61 7.84 -2.46
CA TRP A 44 -9.90 6.62 -2.06
C TRP A 44 -10.84 5.47 -1.69
N GLU A 45 -12.14 5.70 -1.63
CA GLU A 45 -13.13 4.66 -1.38
C GLU A 45 -13.38 3.79 -2.62
N ALA A 46 -13.09 4.33 -3.81
CA ALA A 46 -13.14 3.57 -5.04
C ALA A 46 -11.97 2.61 -5.15
N ALA A 47 -12.18 1.47 -5.82
CA ALA A 47 -11.11 0.51 -6.08
C ALA A 47 -10.00 1.19 -6.90
N PRO A 48 -8.71 1.00 -6.54
CA PRO A 48 -7.62 1.67 -7.24
C PRO A 48 -7.42 1.20 -8.68
N GLY A 49 -7.88 0.01 -9.02
CA GLY A 49 -7.59 -0.61 -10.32
C GLY A 49 -6.23 -1.32 -10.32
N PRO A 50 -5.92 -2.03 -11.41
CA PRO A 50 -4.70 -2.84 -11.47
C PRO A 50 -3.44 -1.96 -11.65
N THR A 51 -2.37 -2.33 -10.93
CA THR A 51 -1.04 -1.73 -11.07
C THR A 51 -0.19 -2.47 -12.11
N GLY A 52 -0.66 -3.61 -12.61
CA GLY A 52 0.13 -4.49 -13.45
C GLY A 52 0.99 -5.49 -12.67
N HIS A 53 0.98 -5.42 -11.34
CA HIS A 53 1.74 -6.31 -10.46
C HIS A 53 0.86 -6.71 -9.26
N THR A 54 0.59 -8.00 -9.13
CA THR A 54 -0.35 -8.49 -8.10
C THR A 54 0.08 -8.18 -6.67
N GLY A 55 1.37 -8.18 -6.39
CA GLY A 55 1.90 -7.79 -5.08
C GLY A 55 1.61 -6.33 -4.76
N PHE A 56 1.84 -5.43 -5.69
CA PHE A 56 1.52 -4.01 -5.52
C PHE A 56 0.01 -3.77 -5.43
N ASP A 57 -0.79 -4.52 -6.18
CA ASP A 57 -2.26 -4.43 -6.09
C ASP A 57 -2.73 -4.69 -4.67
N THR A 58 -2.25 -5.80 -4.07
CA THR A 58 -2.60 -6.18 -2.71
C THR A 58 -2.06 -5.18 -1.70
N LEU A 59 -0.81 -4.76 -1.87
CA LEU A 59 -0.16 -3.84 -0.95
C LEU A 59 -0.85 -2.47 -0.93
N LEU A 60 -1.16 -1.91 -2.08
CA LEU A 60 -1.86 -0.62 -2.16
C LEU A 60 -3.22 -0.69 -1.46
N ALA A 61 -4.00 -1.74 -1.73
CA ALA A 61 -5.29 -1.94 -1.09
C ALA A 61 -5.16 -2.11 0.43
N ALA A 62 -4.17 -2.88 0.89
CA ALA A 62 -3.94 -3.12 2.31
C ALA A 62 -3.51 -1.87 3.05
N LEU A 63 -2.59 -1.09 2.49
CA LEU A 63 -2.14 0.16 3.10
C LEU A 63 -3.24 1.21 3.15
N ALA A 64 -4.04 1.33 2.10
CA ALA A 64 -5.19 2.23 2.09
C ALA A 64 -6.19 1.83 3.18
N ALA A 65 -6.52 0.54 3.28
CA ALA A 65 -7.43 0.04 4.32
C ALA A 65 -6.89 0.32 5.71
N HIS A 66 -5.59 0.14 5.92
CA HIS A 66 -4.93 0.42 7.21
C HIS A 66 -5.05 1.89 7.59
N GLU A 67 -4.85 2.81 6.64
CA GLU A 67 -5.00 4.26 6.89
C GLU A 67 -6.44 4.63 7.28
N PHE A 68 -7.45 4.04 6.62
CA PHE A 68 -8.85 4.25 7.00
C PHE A 68 -9.12 3.76 8.42
N GLN A 69 -8.64 2.56 8.77
CA GLN A 69 -8.81 2.01 10.13
C GLN A 69 -8.14 2.87 11.18
N ALA A 70 -6.92 3.36 10.90
CA ALA A 70 -6.19 4.22 11.82
C ALA A 70 -6.92 5.56 12.06
N ALA A 71 -7.70 6.01 11.09
CA ALA A 71 -8.53 7.21 11.20
C ALA A 71 -9.92 6.94 11.81
N GLY A 72 -10.19 5.72 12.25
CA GLY A 72 -11.49 5.33 12.81
C GLY A 72 -12.59 5.19 11.76
N ARG A 73 -12.22 4.98 10.50
CA ARG A 73 -13.16 4.83 9.38
C ARG A 73 -13.24 3.36 8.95
N GLU A 74 -14.38 2.98 8.39
CA GLU A 74 -14.53 1.66 7.79
C GLU A 74 -13.62 1.55 6.56
N PRO A 75 -12.73 0.51 6.51
CA PRO A 75 -11.78 0.41 5.42
C PRO A 75 -12.42 -0.11 4.14
N PRO A 76 -11.88 0.30 2.96
CA PRO A 76 -12.19 -0.37 1.72
C PRO A 76 -11.78 -1.85 1.77
N ARG A 77 -12.41 -2.66 0.94
CA ARG A 77 -12.13 -4.09 0.89
C ARG A 77 -10.74 -4.37 0.35
N SER A 78 -9.97 -5.20 1.07
CA SER A 78 -8.66 -5.68 0.63
C SER A 78 -8.74 -7.10 0.09
N ILE A 79 -7.88 -7.41 -0.87
CA ILE A 79 -7.82 -8.73 -1.51
C ILE A 79 -6.46 -9.35 -1.20
N ARG A 80 -6.48 -10.64 -0.84
CA ARG A 80 -5.26 -11.40 -0.61
C ARG A 80 -4.52 -11.64 -1.93
N SER A 81 -3.20 -11.51 -1.92
CA SER A 81 -2.37 -11.88 -3.07
C SER A 81 -2.47 -13.39 -3.35
N ARG A 82 -2.52 -13.74 -4.63
CA ARG A 82 -2.57 -15.15 -5.06
C ARG A 82 -1.28 -15.90 -4.76
N THR A 83 -0.16 -15.19 -4.83
CA THR A 83 1.17 -15.74 -4.58
C THR A 83 1.86 -14.92 -3.50
N PRO A 84 2.52 -15.55 -2.51
CA PRO A 84 3.27 -14.78 -1.53
C PRO A 84 4.28 -13.88 -2.23
N TRP A 85 4.34 -12.62 -1.81
CA TRP A 85 5.27 -11.66 -2.37
C TRP A 85 6.19 -11.13 -1.27
N VAL A 86 7.47 -11.38 -1.45
CA VAL A 86 8.53 -10.87 -0.58
C VAL A 86 9.47 -10.05 -1.45
N PRO A 87 9.27 -8.73 -1.55
CA PRO A 87 10.14 -7.87 -2.36
C PRO A 87 11.59 -7.95 -1.89
N LYS A 88 12.53 -7.81 -2.82
CA LYS A 88 13.94 -7.77 -2.47
C LYS A 88 14.24 -6.56 -1.61
N HIS A 89 15.14 -6.74 -0.64
CA HIS A 89 15.58 -5.70 0.26
C HIS A 89 17.10 -5.61 0.23
N PRO A 90 17.69 -4.39 0.20
CA PRO A 90 19.15 -4.25 0.11
C PRO A 90 19.90 -4.73 1.35
N PHE A 91 19.24 -4.79 2.52
CA PHE A 91 19.89 -5.08 3.80
C PHE A 91 19.34 -6.30 4.55
N LEU A 92 18.14 -6.77 4.20
CA LEU A 92 17.46 -7.84 4.91
C LEU A 92 17.32 -9.06 4.02
N ASP A 93 17.48 -10.25 4.61
CA ASP A 93 17.15 -11.50 3.92
C ASP A 93 15.63 -11.77 4.00
N GLN A 94 15.19 -12.80 3.31
CA GLN A 94 13.77 -13.13 3.23
C GLN A 94 13.15 -13.42 4.60
N ALA A 95 13.86 -14.13 5.46
CA ALA A 95 13.37 -14.47 6.80
C ALA A 95 13.19 -13.21 7.66
N GLU A 96 14.14 -12.28 7.59
CA GLU A 96 14.07 -11.02 8.32
C GLU A 96 12.92 -10.13 7.81
N ILE A 97 12.70 -10.09 6.50
CA ILE A 97 11.58 -9.36 5.90
C ILE A 97 10.26 -9.90 6.45
N ILE A 98 10.08 -11.22 6.43
CA ILE A 98 8.86 -11.87 6.92
C ILE A 98 8.65 -11.57 8.41
N GLU A 99 9.70 -11.68 9.21
CA GLU A 99 9.65 -11.43 10.66
C GLU A 99 9.23 -10.00 10.97
N GLN A 100 9.71 -9.02 10.20
CA GLN A 100 9.44 -7.61 10.43
C GLN A 100 8.15 -7.10 9.76
N THR A 101 7.44 -7.97 9.06
CA THR A 101 6.19 -7.62 8.39
C THR A 101 5.04 -7.51 9.39
N PRO A 102 4.24 -6.42 9.36
CA PRO A 102 3.04 -6.34 10.19
C PRO A 102 2.02 -7.42 9.84
N ASP A 103 1.26 -7.88 10.84
CA ASP A 103 0.28 -8.95 10.66
C ASP A 103 -0.78 -8.64 9.60
N TYR A 104 -1.20 -7.38 9.49
CA TYR A 104 -2.23 -7.00 8.52
C TYR A 104 -1.76 -7.15 7.05
N LEU A 105 -0.46 -7.16 6.81
CA LEU A 105 0.11 -7.47 5.49
C LEU A 105 0.40 -8.96 5.33
N ALA A 106 0.98 -9.59 6.35
CA ALA A 106 1.36 -11.00 6.29
C ALA A 106 0.16 -11.89 5.97
N ARG A 107 -0.99 -11.65 6.59
CA ARG A 107 -2.21 -12.42 6.33
C ARG A 107 -2.77 -12.24 4.92
N LEU A 108 -2.34 -11.21 4.21
CA LEU A 108 -2.70 -10.97 2.80
C LEU A 108 -1.63 -11.49 1.84
N ASN A 109 -0.63 -12.23 2.31
CA ASN A 109 0.48 -12.78 1.54
C ASN A 109 1.43 -11.73 0.96
N VAL A 110 1.52 -10.57 1.59
CA VAL A 110 2.48 -9.53 1.22
C VAL A 110 3.40 -9.27 2.40
N PHE A 111 4.70 -9.37 2.18
CA PHE A 111 5.70 -9.32 3.24
C PHE A 111 6.64 -8.13 3.02
N VAL A 112 6.42 -7.08 3.78
CA VAL A 112 7.19 -5.83 3.71
C VAL A 112 7.52 -5.39 5.13
N PRO A 113 8.79 -5.11 5.43
CA PRO A 113 9.17 -4.65 6.78
C PRO A 113 8.42 -3.37 7.14
N ASN A 114 7.94 -3.30 8.37
CA ASN A 114 7.16 -2.15 8.84
C ASN A 114 7.90 -0.81 8.64
N ARG A 115 9.21 -0.80 8.81
CA ARG A 115 10.03 0.40 8.64
C ARG A 115 10.02 0.98 7.22
N ASP A 116 9.70 0.16 6.21
CA ASP A 116 9.68 0.58 4.81
C ASP A 116 8.31 1.14 4.39
N LEU A 117 7.34 1.17 5.30
CA LEU A 117 5.97 1.62 5.00
C LEU A 117 5.75 3.12 5.25
N THR A 118 6.80 3.84 5.58
CA THR A 118 6.75 5.29 5.78
C THR A 118 7.83 5.98 4.95
N THR A 119 7.58 7.25 4.60
CA THR A 119 8.51 8.07 3.83
C THR A 119 9.49 8.86 4.69
N ALA A 120 9.27 8.86 5.96
CA ALA A 120 10.10 9.62 6.91
C ALA A 120 11.39 8.91 7.24
#